data_6c5d020794e25d135e98443cf419e69c
#
_entry.id   6c5d020794e25d135e98443cf419e69c
#
_cell.length_a   1.000
_cell.length_b   1.000
_cell.length_c   1.000
_cell.angle_alpha   90.00
_cell.angle_beta   90.00
_cell.angle_gamma   90.00
#
_symmetry.space_group_name_H-M   'P 1'
#
loop_
_entity.id
_entity.type
_entity.pdbx_description
1 polymer ?
#
loop_
_entity_poly.entity_id
_entity_poly.type
_entity_poly.pdbx_seq_one_letter_code
_entity_poly.pdbx_strand_id
1 'polypeptide(L)'
;RVKVRKQLKKDSLGKTFNKGLKYCKGDYIAKFDDDDLYGPNYISDSIDAFFYTDADVVGKYGVFVYDEKSGKYYLRNKGSSNRYLQIVMGATIIAKREIFDQIRFPDRTTGEDTEFLRRCISAKKKIYSSNPFNWVLVRRDEEGFHTWDDKGALTSGSSVEVNIELEDVFI
;
A
#
# COMPACT_ATOMS: atom_id res chain seq x y z
N ARG A 1 -12.22 18.58 -1.88
CA ARG A 1 -13.37 18.29 -2.75
C ARG A 1 -13.10 16.97 -3.48
N VAL A 2 -13.94 15.95 -3.27
CA VAL A 2 -13.89 14.66 -3.96
C VAL A 2 -14.23 14.85 -5.44
N LYS A 3 -13.47 14.20 -6.32
CA LYS A 3 -13.72 14.12 -7.76
C LYS A 3 -13.87 12.66 -8.16
N VAL A 4 -15.05 12.30 -8.63
CA VAL A 4 -15.31 10.94 -9.14
C VAL A 4 -15.02 10.88 -10.63
N ARG A 5 -14.35 9.83 -11.08
CA ARG A 5 -14.09 9.53 -12.48
C ARG A 5 -14.43 8.08 -12.77
N LYS A 6 -15.22 7.87 -13.83
CA LYS A 6 -15.61 6.51 -14.25
C LYS A 6 -14.45 5.87 -15.03
N GLN A 7 -14.06 4.67 -14.62
CA GLN A 7 -13.13 3.83 -15.36
C GLN A 7 -13.83 3.17 -16.55
N LEU A 8 -13.12 3.02 -17.66
CA LEU A 8 -13.57 2.16 -18.75
C LEU A 8 -13.20 0.70 -18.41
N LYS A 9 -14.14 -0.24 -18.57
CA LYS A 9 -13.91 -1.68 -18.28
C LYS A 9 -12.69 -2.28 -18.99
N LYS A 10 -12.26 -1.71 -20.11
CA LYS A 10 -11.09 -2.15 -20.91
C LYS A 10 -9.75 -1.62 -20.40
N ASP A 11 -9.74 -0.67 -19.47
CA ASP A 11 -8.48 -0.10 -18.95
C ASP A 11 -7.92 -1.02 -17.86
N SER A 12 -6.62 -1.27 -17.89
CA SER A 12 -5.92 -1.93 -16.79
C SER A 12 -5.89 -1.04 -15.55
N LEU A 13 -5.62 -1.62 -14.39
CA LEU A 13 -5.50 -0.88 -13.14
C LEU A 13 -4.38 0.16 -13.19
N GLY A 14 -3.19 -0.22 -13.69
CA GLY A 14 -2.08 0.71 -13.86
C GLY A 14 -2.39 1.88 -14.80
N LYS A 15 -3.12 1.61 -15.89
CA LYS A 15 -3.58 2.67 -16.79
C LYS A 15 -4.58 3.60 -16.12
N THR A 16 -5.45 3.05 -15.27
CA THR A 16 -6.42 3.82 -14.49
C THR A 16 -5.72 4.74 -13.50
N PHE A 17 -4.75 4.25 -12.75
CA PHE A 17 -3.93 5.08 -11.86
C PHE A 17 -3.24 6.19 -12.62
N ASN A 18 -2.58 5.90 -13.75
CA ASN A 18 -1.92 6.91 -14.58
C ASN A 18 -2.88 7.99 -15.09
N LYS A 19 -4.15 7.65 -15.35
CA LYS A 19 -5.19 8.64 -15.67
C LYS A 19 -5.55 9.49 -14.46
N GLY A 20 -5.64 8.87 -13.26
CA GLY A 20 -5.91 9.55 -11.98
C GLY A 20 -4.84 10.58 -11.63
N LEU A 21 -3.56 10.26 -11.86
CA LEU A 21 -2.43 11.14 -11.58
C LEU A 21 -2.57 12.53 -12.21
N LYS A 22 -3.21 12.64 -13.39
CA LYS A 22 -3.46 13.92 -14.07
C LYS A 22 -4.32 14.91 -13.27
N TYR A 23 -5.08 14.40 -12.30
CA TYR A 23 -5.97 15.21 -11.46
C TYR A 23 -5.40 15.48 -10.07
N CYS A 24 -4.31 14.82 -9.70
CA CYS A 24 -3.62 15.03 -8.44
C CYS A 24 -2.81 16.34 -8.49
N LYS A 25 -2.90 17.15 -7.43
CA LYS A 25 -2.22 18.47 -7.34
C LYS A 25 -1.35 18.62 -6.08
N GLY A 26 -1.40 17.66 -5.14
CA GLY A 26 -0.59 17.67 -3.92
C GLY A 26 0.89 17.41 -4.19
N ASP A 27 1.78 17.77 -3.29
CA ASP A 27 3.22 17.49 -3.38
C ASP A 27 3.53 16.00 -3.18
N TYR A 28 2.66 15.32 -2.48
CA TYR A 28 2.63 13.87 -2.31
C TYR A 28 1.35 13.29 -2.91
N ILE A 29 1.43 12.11 -3.45
CA ILE A 29 0.30 11.37 -4.00
C ILE A 29 0.24 10.02 -3.31
N ALA A 30 -0.92 9.70 -2.74
CA ALA A 30 -1.19 8.44 -2.06
C ALA A 30 -2.14 7.57 -2.89
N LYS A 31 -1.79 6.29 -3.02
CA LYS A 31 -2.69 5.24 -3.53
C LYS A 31 -3.47 4.67 -2.36
N PHE A 32 -4.77 4.52 -2.55
CA PHE A 32 -5.68 3.83 -1.65
C PHE A 32 -6.39 2.71 -2.40
N ASP A 33 -6.56 1.58 -1.74
CA ASP A 33 -7.46 0.53 -2.18
C ASP A 33 -8.74 0.61 -1.32
N ASP A 34 -9.90 0.32 -1.89
CA ASP A 34 -11.20 0.55 -1.26
C ASP A 34 -11.70 -0.63 -0.40
N ASP A 35 -10.91 -1.71 -0.36
CA ASP A 35 -11.18 -2.93 0.39
C ASP A 35 -10.37 -3.04 1.71
N ASP A 36 -9.47 -2.08 1.99
CA ASP A 36 -8.64 -2.03 3.19
C ASP A 36 -9.13 -0.97 4.20
N LEU A 37 -8.63 -1.04 5.44
CA LEU A 37 -8.94 -0.07 6.49
C LEU A 37 -7.77 0.91 6.69
N TYR A 38 -8.10 2.20 6.67
CA TYR A 38 -7.15 3.30 6.87
C TYR A 38 -7.56 4.10 8.10
N GLY A 39 -6.67 4.17 9.09
CA GLY A 39 -6.88 4.94 10.32
C GLY A 39 -6.82 6.46 10.08
N PRO A 40 -7.34 7.25 11.03
CA PRO A 40 -7.42 8.72 10.89
C PRO A 40 -6.04 9.37 10.72
N ASN A 41 -4.99 8.78 11.29
CA ASN A 41 -3.63 9.29 11.23
C ASN A 41 -2.77 8.66 10.12
N TYR A 42 -3.35 7.81 9.23
CA TYR A 42 -2.60 7.11 8.19
C TYR A 42 -1.79 8.05 7.29
N ILE A 43 -2.40 9.14 6.82
CA ILE A 43 -1.73 10.10 5.92
C ILE A 43 -0.67 10.90 6.67
N SER A 44 -1.00 11.48 7.84
CA SER A 44 -0.04 12.27 8.62
C SER A 44 1.18 11.45 9.00
N ASP A 45 0.99 10.27 9.57
CA ASP A 45 2.03 9.33 9.95
C ASP A 45 2.93 8.92 8.76
N SER A 46 2.32 8.69 7.59
CA SER A 46 3.09 8.35 6.38
C SER A 46 3.84 9.55 5.81
N ILE A 47 3.28 10.75 5.87
CA ILE A 47 3.93 11.99 5.41
C ILE A 47 5.09 12.37 6.33
N ASP A 48 4.94 12.19 7.64
CA ASP A 48 6.01 12.44 8.61
C ASP A 48 7.27 11.65 8.30
N ALA A 49 7.13 10.44 7.73
CA ALA A 49 8.27 9.64 7.31
C ALA A 49 9.17 10.33 6.26
N PHE A 50 8.63 11.20 5.41
CA PHE A 50 9.45 11.98 4.47
C PHE A 50 10.27 13.09 5.14
N PHE A 51 9.90 13.53 6.36
CA PHE A 51 10.63 14.57 7.08
C PHE A 51 11.84 14.03 7.85
N TYR A 52 11.77 12.79 8.34
CA TYR A 52 12.89 12.18 9.07
C TYR A 52 13.68 11.17 8.24
N THR A 53 13.31 10.97 6.98
CA THR A 53 14.06 10.14 6.02
C THR A 53 14.33 10.91 4.73
N ASP A 54 15.21 10.40 3.91
CA ASP A 54 15.42 10.89 2.54
C ASP A 54 14.67 10.04 1.49
N ALA A 55 13.55 9.41 1.88
CA ALA A 55 12.76 8.56 1.01
C ALA A 55 12.11 9.34 -0.15
N ASP A 56 11.99 8.67 -1.28
CA ASP A 56 11.22 9.13 -2.44
C ASP A 56 9.82 8.53 -2.46
N VAL A 57 9.71 7.30 -1.91
CA VAL A 57 8.46 6.54 -1.75
C VAL A 57 8.38 6.04 -0.32
N VAL A 58 7.22 6.20 0.31
CA VAL A 58 6.89 5.64 1.63
C VAL A 58 5.71 4.70 1.46
N GLY A 59 5.71 3.65 2.22
CA GLY A 59 4.59 2.72 2.34
C GLY A 59 4.77 1.84 3.58
N LYS A 60 4.05 0.74 3.65
CA LYS A 60 4.13 -0.22 4.74
C LYS A 60 4.42 -1.61 4.17
N TYR A 61 5.33 -2.36 4.82
CA TYR A 61 5.61 -3.76 4.45
C TYR A 61 5.45 -4.71 5.64
N GLY A 62 5.86 -4.33 6.84
CA GLY A 62 5.38 -4.92 8.09
C GLY A 62 3.99 -4.37 8.36
N VAL A 63 2.95 -5.22 8.35
CA VAL A 63 1.56 -4.75 8.32
C VAL A 63 0.64 -5.64 9.14
N PHE A 64 -0.41 -5.06 9.68
CA PHE A 64 -1.50 -5.81 10.27
C PHE A 64 -2.45 -6.32 9.19
N VAL A 65 -2.89 -7.55 9.36
CA VAL A 65 -3.88 -8.22 8.48
C VAL A 65 -5.02 -8.68 9.34
N TYR A 66 -6.24 -8.32 9.00
CA TYR A 66 -7.45 -8.88 9.56
C TYR A 66 -7.97 -9.98 8.63
N ASP A 67 -8.08 -11.19 9.14
CA ASP A 67 -8.67 -12.32 8.42
C ASP A 67 -10.15 -12.46 8.81
N GLU A 68 -11.04 -12.09 7.91
CA GLU A 68 -12.48 -12.08 8.14
C GLU A 68 -13.03 -13.48 8.45
N LYS A 69 -12.42 -14.51 7.86
CA LYS A 69 -12.84 -15.90 8.07
C LYS A 69 -12.59 -16.39 9.49
N SER A 70 -11.44 -16.08 10.05
CA SER A 70 -11.09 -16.51 11.43
C SER A 70 -11.44 -15.46 12.48
N GLY A 71 -11.74 -14.22 12.09
CA GLY A 71 -11.93 -13.09 12.99
C GLY A 71 -10.65 -12.65 13.71
N LYS A 72 -9.48 -12.99 13.19
CA LYS A 72 -8.19 -12.79 13.86
C LYS A 72 -7.32 -11.77 13.16
N TYR A 73 -6.40 -11.18 13.95
CA TYR A 73 -5.35 -10.30 13.44
C TYR A 73 -4.01 -11.02 13.36
N TYR A 74 -3.25 -10.66 12.34
CA TYR A 74 -1.89 -11.13 12.12
C TYR A 74 -0.96 -9.95 11.87
N LEU A 75 0.28 -10.02 12.37
CA LEU A 75 1.36 -9.15 11.95
C LEU A 75 2.18 -9.88 10.88
N ARG A 76 2.07 -9.41 9.65
CA ARG A 76 2.79 -9.95 8.48
C ARG A 76 4.11 -9.20 8.28
N ASN A 77 5.13 -9.89 7.79
CA ASN A 77 6.47 -9.36 7.53
C ASN A 77 7.06 -8.64 8.75
N LYS A 78 6.92 -9.25 9.95
CA LYS A 78 7.46 -8.74 11.20
C LYS A 78 8.95 -8.35 11.05
N GLY A 79 9.33 -7.17 11.54
CA GLY A 79 10.69 -6.64 11.45
C GLY A 79 10.99 -5.90 10.15
N SER A 80 10.00 -5.71 9.29
CA SER A 80 10.13 -4.97 8.02
C SER A 80 9.58 -3.55 8.09
N SER A 81 9.38 -3.01 9.29
CA SER A 81 8.96 -1.63 9.51
C SER A 81 10.14 -0.74 9.87
N ASN A 82 9.99 0.58 9.66
CA ASN A 82 10.95 1.63 9.98
C ASN A 82 12.33 1.40 9.34
N ARG A 83 12.35 1.04 8.06
CA ARG A 83 13.58 0.77 7.31
C ARG A 83 13.42 0.93 5.80
N TYR A 84 14.54 1.15 5.13
CA TYR A 84 14.58 1.12 3.67
C TYR A 84 14.44 -0.31 3.16
N LEU A 85 13.57 -0.49 2.17
CA LEU A 85 13.30 -1.76 1.50
C LEU A 85 13.21 -1.55 -0.02
N GLN A 86 13.08 -2.64 -0.76
CA GLN A 86 12.83 -2.59 -2.20
C GLN A 86 11.35 -2.70 -2.57
N ILE A 87 10.51 -3.01 -1.57
CA ILE A 87 9.09 -3.25 -1.75
C ILE A 87 8.30 -2.75 -0.53
N VAL A 88 7.08 -2.29 -0.78
CA VAL A 88 6.03 -2.02 0.21
C VAL A 88 4.70 -2.55 -0.34
N MET A 89 3.67 -2.66 0.50
CA MET A 89 2.33 -3.08 0.06
C MET A 89 1.76 -2.07 -0.94
N GLY A 90 1.22 -2.55 -2.04
CA GLY A 90 0.71 -1.73 -3.14
C GLY A 90 -0.35 -0.72 -2.71
N ALA A 91 -1.25 -1.13 -1.81
CA ALA A 91 -2.29 -0.30 -1.23
C ALA A 91 -1.77 0.87 -0.36
N THR A 92 -0.48 0.86 0.00
CA THR A 92 0.11 1.84 0.92
C THR A 92 1.10 2.79 0.27
N ILE A 93 1.24 2.77 -1.04
CA ILE A 93 2.22 3.58 -1.76
C ILE A 93 1.86 5.06 -1.64
N ILE A 94 2.75 5.83 -1.02
CA ILE A 94 2.76 7.29 -1.05
C ILE A 94 4.11 7.73 -1.62
N ALA A 95 4.10 8.61 -2.61
CA ALA A 95 5.34 9.11 -3.20
C ALA A 95 5.28 10.61 -3.47
N LYS A 96 6.45 11.24 -3.53
CA LYS A 96 6.58 12.60 -4.02
C LYS A 96 6.01 12.68 -5.44
N ARG A 97 5.30 13.75 -5.77
CA ARG A 97 4.68 13.93 -7.11
C ARG A 97 5.68 13.71 -8.24
N GLU A 98 6.89 14.25 -8.10
CA GLU A 98 7.94 14.16 -9.12
C GLU A 98 8.31 12.70 -9.48
N ILE A 99 8.09 11.76 -8.56
CA ILE A 99 8.29 10.33 -8.84
C ILE A 99 7.29 9.85 -9.87
N PHE A 100 6.02 10.20 -9.70
CA PHE A 100 4.97 9.84 -10.65
C PHE A 100 5.08 10.59 -11.99
N ASP A 101 5.74 11.75 -12.04
CA ASP A 101 6.01 12.45 -13.29
C ASP A 101 7.09 11.74 -14.13
N GLN A 102 8.06 11.10 -13.47
CA GLN A 102 9.18 10.37 -14.08
C GLN A 102 8.84 8.89 -14.34
N ILE A 103 8.10 8.26 -13.42
CA ILE A 103 7.86 6.81 -13.40
C ILE A 103 6.35 6.57 -13.37
N ARG A 104 5.85 5.80 -14.33
CA ARG A 104 4.43 5.47 -14.45
C ARG A 104 4.17 4.01 -14.09
N PHE A 105 2.95 3.73 -13.62
CA PHE A 105 2.48 2.37 -13.49
C PHE A 105 2.49 1.67 -14.86
N PRO A 106 2.83 0.39 -14.95
CA PRO A 106 2.74 -0.37 -16.19
C PRO A 106 1.27 -0.58 -16.59
N ASP A 107 1.02 -0.77 -17.88
CA ASP A 107 -0.33 -1.09 -18.41
C ASP A 107 -0.68 -2.56 -18.12
N ARG A 108 -0.96 -2.88 -16.87
CA ARG A 108 -1.40 -4.20 -16.39
C ARG A 108 -2.32 -4.05 -15.17
N THR A 109 -3.08 -5.09 -14.87
CA THR A 109 -4.02 -5.11 -13.73
C THR A 109 -3.45 -5.83 -12.52
N THR A 110 -2.52 -6.76 -12.70
CA THR A 110 -1.88 -7.49 -11.61
C THR A 110 -0.38 -7.21 -11.59
N GLY A 111 0.17 -6.88 -10.41
CA GLY A 111 1.59 -6.57 -10.20
C GLY A 111 2.02 -5.23 -10.80
N GLU A 112 1.08 -4.32 -11.04
CA GLU A 112 1.37 -2.95 -11.50
C GLU A 112 2.13 -2.15 -10.45
N ASP A 113 1.84 -2.36 -9.17
CA ASP A 113 2.50 -1.78 -8.01
C ASP A 113 3.93 -2.33 -7.84
N THR A 114 4.10 -3.63 -7.88
CA THR A 114 5.40 -4.30 -7.78
C THR A 114 6.34 -3.82 -8.89
N GLU A 115 5.85 -3.75 -10.12
CA GLU A 115 6.63 -3.26 -11.25
C GLU A 115 6.93 -1.76 -11.14
N PHE A 116 5.99 -0.95 -10.62
CA PHE A 116 6.25 0.46 -10.33
C PHE A 116 7.38 0.62 -9.32
N LEU A 117 7.34 -0.11 -8.21
CA LEU A 117 8.40 -0.08 -7.19
C LEU A 117 9.75 -0.56 -7.76
N ARG A 118 9.75 -1.61 -8.58
CA ARG A 118 10.96 -2.08 -9.27
C ARG A 118 11.58 -1.00 -10.17
N ARG A 119 10.74 -0.24 -10.89
CA ARG A 119 11.20 0.90 -11.71
C ARG A 119 11.76 2.03 -10.84
N CYS A 120 11.16 2.29 -9.68
CA CYS A 120 11.70 3.25 -8.72
C CYS A 120 13.11 2.83 -8.28
N ILE A 121 13.32 1.57 -7.89
CA ILE A 121 14.63 1.05 -7.51
C ILE A 121 15.64 1.16 -8.68
N SER A 122 15.23 0.79 -9.89
CA SER A 122 16.09 0.91 -11.09
C SER A 122 16.51 2.36 -11.37
N ALA A 123 15.66 3.33 -11.02
CA ALA A 123 15.93 4.75 -11.09
C ALA A 123 16.64 5.31 -9.82
N LYS A 124 17.18 4.42 -8.96
CA LYS A 124 17.88 4.75 -7.70
C LYS A 124 17.02 5.56 -6.70
N LYS A 125 15.71 5.40 -6.75
CA LYS A 125 14.78 6.00 -5.79
C LYS A 125 14.74 5.17 -4.52
N LYS A 126 14.63 5.85 -3.38
CA LYS A 126 14.63 5.24 -2.05
C LYS A 126 13.20 4.95 -1.58
N ILE A 127 12.94 3.69 -1.25
CA ILE A 127 11.66 3.22 -0.73
C ILE A 127 11.81 2.94 0.76
N TYR A 128 10.95 3.52 1.57
CA TYR A 128 10.94 3.36 3.03
C TYR A 128 9.64 2.71 3.49
N SER A 129 9.76 1.66 4.29
CA SER A 129 8.64 1.07 5.01
C SER A 129 8.51 1.74 6.37
N SER A 130 7.42 2.48 6.59
CA SER A 130 7.11 3.13 7.86
C SER A 130 6.65 2.12 8.93
N ASN A 131 6.14 2.60 10.07
CA ASN A 131 5.56 1.77 11.11
C ASN A 131 4.34 0.96 10.59
N PRO A 132 3.90 -0.11 11.29
CA PRO A 132 2.79 -0.96 10.83
C PRO A 132 1.40 -0.39 11.14
N PHE A 133 1.31 0.71 11.92
CA PHE A 133 0.06 1.26 12.43
C PHE A 133 -0.72 2.06 11.39
N ASN A 134 -1.97 2.37 11.72
CA ASN A 134 -2.89 3.19 10.92
C ASN A 134 -3.31 2.59 9.56
N TRP A 135 -3.02 1.31 9.31
CA TRP A 135 -3.51 0.58 8.15
C TRP A 135 -3.67 -0.91 8.45
N VAL A 136 -4.77 -1.50 7.98
CA VAL A 136 -5.05 -2.93 8.08
C VAL A 136 -5.43 -3.47 6.71
N LEU A 137 -4.70 -4.47 6.24
CA LEU A 137 -5.10 -5.28 5.10
C LEU A 137 -6.27 -6.19 5.52
N VAL A 138 -7.40 -6.09 4.85
CA VAL A 138 -8.56 -6.94 5.11
C VAL A 138 -8.59 -8.13 4.16
N ARG A 139 -8.52 -9.35 4.69
CA ARG A 139 -8.70 -10.58 3.92
C ARG A 139 -10.16 -11.02 4.03
N ARG A 140 -10.91 -10.75 2.96
CA ARG A 140 -12.32 -11.12 2.85
C ARG A 140 -12.48 -12.64 2.68
N ASP A 141 -13.54 -13.21 3.28
CA ASP A 141 -13.91 -14.63 3.09
C ASP A 141 -14.73 -14.87 1.80
N GLU A 142 -14.65 -13.96 0.83
CA GLU A 142 -15.36 -14.07 -0.45
C GLU A 142 -14.43 -14.58 -1.55
N GLU A 143 -14.80 -15.71 -2.16
CA GLU A 143 -13.99 -16.33 -3.22
C GLU A 143 -13.93 -15.44 -4.47
N GLY A 144 -12.72 -15.16 -4.95
CA GLY A 144 -12.49 -14.32 -6.13
C GLY A 144 -12.56 -12.81 -5.87
N PHE A 145 -12.79 -12.36 -4.61
CA PHE A 145 -12.81 -10.93 -4.27
C PHE A 145 -11.43 -10.28 -4.45
N HIS A 146 -10.38 -10.96 -4.01
CA HIS A 146 -9.03 -10.44 -4.14
C HIS A 146 -8.41 -10.75 -5.51
N THR A 147 -7.83 -9.74 -6.14
CA THR A 147 -7.07 -9.89 -7.41
C THR A 147 -5.81 -10.75 -7.19
N TRP A 148 -5.34 -10.82 -5.94
CA TRP A 148 -4.18 -11.58 -5.52
C TRP A 148 -4.59 -12.68 -4.52
N ASP A 149 -4.62 -13.94 -4.97
CA ASP A 149 -4.98 -15.09 -4.16
C ASP A 149 -3.72 -15.74 -3.56
N ASP A 150 -3.35 -15.32 -2.36
CA ASP A 150 -2.28 -15.94 -1.58
C ASP A 150 -2.88 -16.81 -0.45
N LYS A 151 -3.31 -18.01 -0.82
CA LYS A 151 -3.90 -19.00 0.11
C LYS A 151 -2.96 -19.43 1.25
N GLY A 152 -1.68 -19.08 1.19
CA GLY A 152 -0.66 -19.41 2.18
C GLY A 152 -0.08 -18.24 2.95
N ALA A 153 -0.41 -16.99 2.61
CA ALA A 153 0.27 -15.82 3.15
C ALA A 153 0.12 -15.64 4.66
N LEU A 154 -1.03 -16.03 5.22
CA LEU A 154 -1.28 -15.95 6.67
C LEU A 154 -0.64 -17.10 7.45
N THR A 155 -0.39 -18.23 6.80
CA THR A 155 0.24 -19.43 7.39
C THR A 155 1.72 -19.53 7.08
N SER A 156 2.26 -18.65 6.22
CA SER A 156 3.69 -18.61 5.96
C SER A 156 4.44 -18.09 7.19
N GLY A 157 5.67 -18.54 7.43
CA GLY A 157 6.49 -18.16 8.59
C GLY A 157 6.82 -16.66 8.71
N SER A 158 6.28 -15.83 7.82
CA SER A 158 6.38 -14.37 7.86
C SER A 158 5.21 -13.69 8.60
N SER A 159 4.17 -14.42 8.99
CA SER A 159 2.99 -13.91 9.69
C SER A 159 2.88 -14.51 11.09
N VAL A 160 2.56 -13.68 12.07
CA VAL A 160 2.38 -14.07 13.48
C VAL A 160 0.99 -13.60 13.92
N GLU A 161 0.18 -14.51 14.46
CA GLU A 161 -1.09 -14.15 15.09
C GLU A 161 -0.84 -13.20 16.26
N VAL A 162 -1.63 -12.13 16.34
CA VAL A 162 -1.53 -11.12 17.40
C VAL A 162 -2.89 -10.91 18.06
N ASN A 163 -2.89 -10.77 19.38
CA ASN A 163 -4.11 -10.48 20.13
C ASN A 163 -4.25 -8.98 20.32
N ILE A 164 -4.91 -8.33 19.37
CA ILE A 164 -5.14 -6.88 19.32
C ILE A 164 -6.55 -6.62 18.79
N GLU A 165 -7.03 -5.40 19.05
CA GLU A 165 -8.26 -4.86 18.47
C GLU A 165 -7.91 -3.76 17.44
N LEU A 166 -8.89 -3.32 16.67
CA LEU A 166 -8.69 -2.30 15.63
C LEU A 166 -8.17 -0.97 16.21
N GLU A 167 -8.63 -0.62 17.41
CA GLU A 167 -8.25 0.58 18.14
C GLU A 167 -6.76 0.58 18.51
N ASP A 168 -6.18 -0.60 18.74
CA ASP A 168 -4.74 -0.74 19.02
C ASP A 168 -3.88 -0.49 17.77
N VAL A 169 -4.48 -0.63 16.59
CA VAL A 169 -3.80 -0.36 15.30
C VAL A 169 -3.92 1.10 14.90
N PHE A 170 -5.04 1.74 15.20
CA PHE A 170 -5.32 3.13 14.82
C PHE A 170 -4.93 4.09 15.94
N ILE A 171 -3.63 4.42 16.01
CA ILE A 171 -3.01 5.27 17.04
C ILE A 171 -2.77 6.70 16.52
#